data_695986e9f10063c4c0bcde44e0e9ce7c
#
_entry.id   695986e9f10063c4c0bcde44e0e9ce7c
#
_cell.length_a   1.000
_cell.length_b   1.000
_cell.length_c   1.000
_cell.angle_alpha   90.00
_cell.angle_beta   90.00
_cell.angle_gamma   90.00
#
_symmetry.space_group_name_H-M   'P 1'
#
loop_
_entity.id
_entity.type
_entity.pdbx_description
1 polymer ?
#
loop_
_entity_poly.entity_id
_entity_poly.type
_entity_poly.pdbx_seq_one_letter_code
_entity_poly.pdbx_strand_id
1 'polypeptide(L)'
;MALHKKRRKRQLGGTASVDDIALVWELISEPHKHPDFGYVGARISVNVADAARRELIVEFPFPTDRNGDYLPVTPKQTFTQAEIDRAIRLAVDDGWDPGSRGKAYAFKVPG
;
A
#
# COMPACT_ATOMS: atom_id res chain seq x y z
N MET A 1 -28.50 5.96 -24.57
CA MET A 1 -27.75 5.61 -24.25
C MET A 1 -27.65 5.26 -23.14
N ALA A 2 -27.44 4.60 -22.90
CA ALA A 2 -27.42 4.21 -21.89
C ALA A 2 -26.41 4.49 -21.32
N LEU A 3 -26.39 4.94 -20.86
CA LEU A 3 -25.55 5.04 -20.25
C LEU A 3 -25.44 4.27 -19.28
N HIS A 4 -24.83 3.41 -19.32
CA HIS A 4 -24.60 2.66 -18.24
C HIS A 4 -23.76 3.40 -17.33
N LYS A 5 -24.04 3.31 -16.15
CA LYS A 5 -23.31 3.93 -15.31
C LYS A 5 -22.03 3.31 -15.16
N LYS A 6 -21.01 3.99 -15.28
CA LYS A 6 -19.76 3.52 -15.10
C LYS A 6 -19.56 3.17 -13.69
N ARG A 7 -19.19 1.99 -13.36
CA ARG A 7 -18.87 1.65 -12.06
C ARG A 7 -17.62 2.32 -11.70
N ARG A 8 -17.55 2.94 -10.55
CA ARG A 8 -16.36 3.57 -10.09
C ARG A 8 -15.34 2.50 -9.85
N LYS A 9 -14.22 2.56 -10.52
CA LYS A 9 -13.16 1.61 -10.33
C LYS A 9 -12.42 1.90 -9.07
N ARG A 10 -12.04 0.84 -8.37
CA ARG A 10 -11.20 0.97 -7.21
C ARG A 10 -9.82 1.40 -7.67
N GLN A 11 -9.19 2.30 -6.94
CA GLN A 11 -7.86 2.78 -7.30
C GLN A 11 -6.82 1.76 -6.85
N LEU A 12 -6.12 1.17 -7.81
CA LEU A 12 -5.11 0.15 -7.56
C LEU A 12 -3.69 0.69 -7.70
N GLY A 13 -3.54 1.96 -7.96
CA GLY A 13 -2.25 2.60 -8.08
C GLY A 13 -2.40 4.10 -8.25
N GLY A 14 -1.33 4.81 -8.18
CA GLY A 14 -1.37 6.26 -8.31
C GLY A 14 0.00 6.87 -8.09
N THR A 15 -0.02 8.16 -7.81
CA THR A 15 1.20 8.92 -7.56
C THR A 15 1.23 9.38 -6.12
N ALA A 16 2.43 9.70 -5.66
CA ALA A 16 2.64 10.26 -4.33
C ALA A 16 3.93 11.05 -4.38
N SER A 17 4.30 11.67 -3.29
CA SER A 17 5.59 12.33 -3.18
C SER A 17 6.04 12.34 -1.74
N VAL A 18 7.34 12.40 -1.54
CA VAL A 18 7.91 12.58 -0.22
C VAL A 18 9.18 13.39 -0.39
N ASP A 19 9.31 14.46 0.37
CA ASP A 19 10.48 15.35 0.31
C ASP A 19 10.81 15.77 -1.13
N ASP A 20 9.79 16.15 -1.88
CA ASP A 20 9.87 16.59 -3.28
C ASP A 20 10.30 15.50 -4.28
N ILE A 21 10.32 14.25 -3.85
CA ILE A 21 10.61 13.13 -4.75
C ILE A 21 9.29 12.56 -5.24
N ALA A 22 9.12 12.52 -6.57
CA ALA A 22 7.92 11.96 -7.17
C ALA A 22 7.94 10.45 -7.11
N LEU A 23 6.84 9.86 -6.68
CA LEU A 23 6.71 8.42 -6.49
C LEU A 23 5.50 7.89 -7.23
N VAL A 24 5.53 6.60 -7.55
CA VAL A 24 4.37 5.88 -8.06
C VAL A 24 4.16 4.66 -7.17
N TRP A 25 2.90 4.32 -6.95
CA TRP A 25 2.57 3.15 -6.13
C TRP A 25 1.53 2.29 -6.83
N GLU A 26 1.52 1.00 -6.50
CA GLU A 26 0.50 0.10 -7.00
C GLU A 26 0.22 -1.00 -5.98
N LEU A 27 -1.00 -1.49 -5.99
CA LEU A 27 -1.39 -2.61 -5.13
C LEU A 27 -0.83 -3.89 -5.74
N ILE A 28 -0.07 -4.64 -4.96
CA ILE A 28 0.54 -5.88 -5.43
C ILE A 28 -0.07 -7.11 -4.76
N SER A 29 -0.75 -6.94 -3.63
CA SER A 29 -1.35 -8.07 -2.95
C SER A 29 -2.54 -7.62 -2.12
N GLU A 30 -3.66 -8.31 -2.26
CA GLU A 30 -4.83 -8.07 -1.42
C GLU A 30 -4.66 -8.73 -0.05
N PRO A 31 -5.40 -8.31 0.97
CA PRO A 31 -5.36 -8.99 2.26
C PRO A 31 -5.75 -10.45 2.11
N HIS A 32 -5.04 -11.32 2.79
CA HIS A 32 -5.30 -12.76 2.70
C HIS A 32 -4.75 -13.48 3.92
N LYS A 33 -5.16 -14.74 4.08
CA LYS A 33 -4.61 -15.59 5.12
C LYS A 33 -3.56 -16.48 4.49
N HIS A 34 -2.34 -16.37 4.96
CA HIS A 34 -1.22 -17.18 4.49
C HIS A 34 -1.08 -18.41 5.37
N PRO A 35 -0.82 -19.60 4.81
CA PRO A 35 -0.71 -20.83 5.62
C PRO A 35 0.38 -20.74 6.69
N ASP A 36 1.48 -20.06 6.41
CA ASP A 36 2.60 -19.97 7.34
C ASP A 36 2.63 -18.69 8.16
N PHE A 37 2.16 -17.57 7.59
CA PHE A 37 2.30 -16.27 8.23
C PHE A 37 1.01 -15.74 8.83
N GLY A 38 -0.10 -16.44 8.66
CA GLY A 38 -1.37 -15.99 9.20
C GLY A 38 -2.00 -14.90 8.37
N TYR A 39 -2.58 -13.90 9.03
CA TYR A 39 -3.29 -12.83 8.34
C TYR A 39 -2.31 -11.79 7.82
N VAL A 40 -2.26 -11.67 6.50
CA VAL A 40 -1.38 -10.72 5.83
C VAL A 40 -2.22 -9.62 5.22
N GLY A 41 -1.93 -8.37 5.56
CA GLY A 41 -2.67 -7.23 5.04
C GLY A 41 -2.31 -6.91 3.59
N ALA A 42 -3.03 -5.95 3.03
CA ALA A 42 -2.76 -5.52 1.67
C ALA A 42 -1.34 -4.98 1.56
N ARG A 43 -0.71 -5.18 0.42
CA ARG A 43 0.63 -4.66 0.17
C ARG A 43 0.64 -3.80 -1.07
N ILE A 44 1.39 -2.71 -1.01
CA ILE A 44 1.63 -1.86 -2.16
C ILE A 44 3.13 -1.79 -2.44
N SER A 45 3.47 -1.58 -3.70
CA SER A 45 4.84 -1.32 -4.12
C SER A 45 4.96 0.17 -4.41
N VAL A 46 5.99 0.81 -3.89
CA VAL A 46 6.24 2.24 -4.10
C VAL A 46 7.61 2.40 -4.73
N ASN A 47 7.67 3.13 -5.83
CA ASN A 47 8.92 3.33 -6.55
C ASN A 47 9.08 4.81 -6.91
N VAL A 48 10.34 5.23 -7.05
CA VAL A 48 10.62 6.57 -7.56
C VAL A 48 10.17 6.63 -9.01
N ALA A 49 9.47 7.70 -9.38
CA ALA A 49 8.77 7.76 -10.66
C ALA A 49 9.69 7.76 -11.88
N ASP A 50 10.85 8.40 -11.77
CA ASP A 50 11.71 8.62 -12.92
C ASP A 50 13.11 8.02 -12.80
N ALA A 51 13.33 7.12 -11.89
CA ALA A 51 14.64 6.51 -11.71
C ALA A 51 14.51 5.15 -11.04
N ALA A 52 15.44 4.26 -11.34
CA ALA A 52 15.47 2.97 -10.67
C ALA A 52 16.17 3.13 -9.33
N ARG A 53 15.43 3.03 -8.27
CA ARG A 53 15.93 3.15 -6.90
C ARG A 53 15.36 2.03 -6.05
N ARG A 54 15.65 2.07 -4.76
CA ARG A 54 15.21 1.03 -3.84
C ARG A 54 13.68 1.06 -3.70
N GLU A 55 13.05 -0.05 -4.06
CA GLU A 55 11.60 -0.19 -3.94
C GLU A 55 11.17 -0.27 -2.50
N LEU A 56 10.02 0.31 -2.19
CA LEU A 56 9.40 0.16 -0.87
C LEU A 56 8.19 -0.75 -1.01
N ILE A 57 8.11 -1.76 -0.14
CA ILE A 57 6.92 -2.61 -0.05
C ILE A 57 6.27 -2.29 1.29
N VAL A 58 5.05 -1.78 1.22
CA VAL A 58 4.28 -1.42 2.42
C VAL A 58 3.19 -2.45 2.65
N GLU A 59 3.13 -3.00 3.84
CA GLU A 59 2.03 -3.88 4.24
C GLU A 59 1.12 -3.12 5.19
N PHE A 60 -0.16 -3.04 4.87
CA PHE A 60 -1.17 -2.40 5.73
C PHE A 60 -1.75 -3.42 6.69
N PRO A 61 -2.35 -2.98 7.81
CA PRO A 61 -2.98 -3.90 8.75
C PRO A 61 -4.09 -4.70 8.07
N PHE A 62 -4.25 -5.96 8.47
CA PHE A 62 -5.36 -6.78 7.98
C PHE A 62 -6.66 -6.20 8.53
N PRO A 63 -7.71 -6.09 7.70
CA PRO A 63 -8.98 -5.51 8.17
C PRO A 63 -9.59 -6.29 9.32
N THR A 64 -10.10 -5.56 10.31
CA THR A 64 -10.77 -6.15 11.47
C THR A 64 -12.14 -5.50 11.64
N ASP A 65 -13.01 -6.15 12.40
CA ASP A 65 -14.31 -5.60 12.75
C ASP A 65 -14.14 -4.66 13.95
N ARG A 66 -15.26 -4.13 14.44
CA ARG A 66 -15.18 -3.16 15.53
C ARG A 66 -14.71 -3.77 16.86
N ASN A 67 -14.72 -5.09 16.99
CA ASN A 67 -14.23 -5.75 18.18
C ASN A 67 -12.75 -6.12 18.06
N GLY A 68 -12.12 -5.85 16.93
CA GLY A 68 -10.74 -6.19 16.70
C GLY A 68 -10.53 -7.59 16.14
N ASP A 69 -11.60 -8.28 15.78
CA ASP A 69 -11.49 -9.62 15.21
C ASP A 69 -11.30 -9.54 13.69
N TYR A 70 -10.55 -10.47 13.15
CA TYR A 70 -10.34 -10.53 11.71
C TYR A 70 -11.64 -10.84 11.00
N LEU A 71 -11.88 -10.14 9.89
CA LEU A 71 -13.10 -10.36 9.12
C LEU A 71 -13.08 -11.73 8.45
N PRO A 72 -14.20 -12.48 8.49
CA PRO A 72 -14.24 -13.81 7.87
C PRO A 72 -14.16 -13.75 6.36
N VAL A 73 -14.70 -12.69 5.76
CA VAL A 73 -14.57 -12.44 4.33
C VAL A 73 -13.93 -11.08 4.19
N THR A 74 -12.77 -11.04 3.59
CA THR A 74 -12.00 -9.82 3.49
C THR A 74 -12.50 -8.97 2.33
N PRO A 75 -12.99 -7.75 2.60
CA PRO A 75 -13.38 -6.86 1.52
C PRO A 75 -12.14 -6.40 0.77
N LYS A 76 -12.32 -6.06 -0.48
CA LYS A 76 -11.23 -5.48 -1.26
C LYS A 76 -10.87 -4.15 -0.66
N GLN A 77 -9.59 -3.97 -0.40
CA GLN A 77 -9.13 -2.79 0.28
C GLN A 77 -9.02 -1.60 -0.65
N THR A 78 -9.38 -0.42 -0.15
CA THR A 78 -9.21 0.83 -0.88
C THR A 78 -8.34 1.74 -0.04
N PHE A 79 -7.68 2.68 -0.69
CA PHE A 79 -6.77 3.59 -0.02
C PHE A 79 -7.08 5.03 -0.41
N THR A 80 -7.03 5.92 0.56
CA THR A 80 -7.09 7.35 0.29
C THR A 80 -5.67 7.85 0.05
N GLN A 81 -5.55 8.99 -0.61
CA GLN A 81 -4.24 9.60 -0.81
C GLN A 81 -3.55 9.87 0.52
N ALA A 82 -4.31 10.30 1.52
CA ALA A 82 -3.75 10.57 2.85
C ALA A 82 -3.16 9.32 3.49
N GLU A 83 -3.80 8.16 3.31
CA GLU A 83 -3.29 6.91 3.84
C GLU A 83 -1.99 6.50 3.16
N ILE A 84 -1.92 6.68 1.84
CA ILE A 84 -0.70 6.37 1.08
C ILE A 84 0.43 7.30 1.53
N ASP A 85 0.15 8.60 1.60
CA ASP A 85 1.17 9.58 2.01
C ASP A 85 1.69 9.32 3.42
N ARG A 86 0.79 8.97 4.32
CA ARG A 86 1.17 8.67 5.70
C ARG A 86 2.06 7.44 5.77
N ALA A 87 1.68 6.38 5.04
CA ALA A 87 2.46 5.14 5.04
C ALA A 87 3.88 5.37 4.51
N ILE A 88 3.99 6.16 3.45
CA ILE A 88 5.30 6.49 2.87
C ILE A 88 6.13 7.30 3.86
N ARG A 89 5.53 8.30 4.51
CA ARG A 89 6.25 9.11 5.50
C ARG A 89 6.74 8.26 6.67
N LEU A 90 5.90 7.34 7.14
CA LEU A 90 6.29 6.44 8.21
C LEU A 90 7.45 5.53 7.79
N ALA A 91 7.44 5.08 6.53
CA ALA A 91 8.52 4.23 6.03
C ALA A 91 9.83 5.00 5.94
N VAL A 92 9.80 6.25 5.51
CA VAL A 92 10.99 7.10 5.48
C VAL A 92 11.53 7.29 6.89
N ASP A 93 10.64 7.56 7.84
CA ASP A 93 11.03 7.72 9.25
C ASP A 93 11.61 6.43 9.82
N ASP A 94 11.18 5.28 9.32
CA ASP A 94 11.69 3.98 9.73
C ASP A 94 13.05 3.64 9.10
N GLY A 95 13.41 4.30 8.02
CA GLY A 95 14.72 4.10 7.40
C GLY A 95 14.73 3.93 5.90
N TRP A 96 13.58 3.94 5.23
CA TRP A 96 13.58 3.85 3.77
C TRP A 96 14.12 5.14 3.16
N ASP A 97 15.13 4.99 2.32
CA ASP A 97 15.70 6.11 1.59
C ASP A 97 15.34 5.99 0.12
N PRO A 98 14.43 6.84 -0.39
CA PRO A 98 14.01 6.75 -1.79
C PRO A 98 15.14 6.95 -2.79
N GLY A 99 16.20 7.64 -2.40
CA GLY A 99 17.36 7.87 -3.29
C GLY A 99 18.35 6.74 -3.31
N SER A 100 18.22 5.76 -2.43
CA SER A 100 19.19 4.67 -2.32
C SER A 100 18.91 3.58 -3.35
N ARG A 101 19.79 2.61 -3.42
CA ARG A 101 19.64 1.43 -4.27
C ARG A 101 19.78 0.19 -3.39
N GLY A 102 19.33 -0.93 -3.88
CA GLY A 102 19.45 -2.19 -3.17
C GLY A 102 18.15 -2.97 -3.16
N LYS A 103 18.06 -3.91 -2.25
CA LYS A 103 16.89 -4.75 -2.14
C LYS A 103 15.69 -3.94 -1.69
N ALA A 104 14.50 -4.43 -2.03
CA ALA A 104 13.27 -3.80 -1.60
C ALA A 104 13.25 -3.64 -0.08
N TYR A 105 12.75 -2.52 0.38
CA TYR A 105 12.61 -2.22 1.79
C TYR A 105 11.19 -2.58 2.21
N ALA A 106 11.05 -3.46 3.16
CA ALA A 106 9.73 -3.88 3.64
C ALA A 106 9.35 -3.09 4.90
N PHE A 107 8.15 -2.55 4.91
CA PHE A 107 7.64 -1.77 6.04
C PHE A 107 6.19 -2.17 6.33
N LYS A 108 5.90 -2.41 7.59
CA LYS A 108 4.54 -2.69 8.02
C LYS A 108 3.98 -1.49 8.73
N VAL A 109 2.84 -1.01 8.26
CA VAL A 109 2.15 0.10 8.92
C VAL A 109 1.60 -0.38 10.26
N PRO A 110 1.85 0.34 11.35
CA PRO A 110 1.29 -0.02 12.65
C PRO A 110 -0.23 -0.01 12.62
N GLY A 111 -0.81 -1.02 13.21
CA GLY A 111 -2.27 -1.17 13.22
C GLY A 111 -2.92 -0.82 14.51
#